data_5cb5824ad19453adbd07664b63bf941d
#
_entry.id   5cb5824ad19453adbd07664b63bf941d
#
_cell.length_a   1.000
_cell.length_b   1.000
_cell.length_c   1.000
_cell.angle_alpha   90.00
_cell.angle_beta   90.00
_cell.angle_gamma   90.00
#
_symmetry.space_group_name_H-M   'P 1'
#
loop_
_entity.id
_entity.type
_entity.pdbx_description
1 polymer ?
#
loop_
_entity_poly.entity_id
_entity_poly.type
_entity_poly.pdbx_seq_one_letter_code
_entity_poly.pdbx_strand_id
1 'polypeptide(L)'
;VIDECQLLFNSRDWGNRDRGAWLSFFTQHRKLGYEVILIAQFDRMLDRQIRSLIEYEWVHRKVSNFGTPGKIMSAFCMGKLFVAVKVWYPLKEKVGSEFFTYRKRYSGIYDTFAMFTDPKAVTN
;
A
#
# COMPACT_ATOMS: atom_id res chain seq x y z
N VAL A 1 0.97 9.20 5.24
CA VAL A 1 1.08 7.78 4.89
C VAL A 1 0.44 6.94 6.00
N ILE A 2 -0.43 6.02 5.63
CA ILE A 2 -1.06 5.08 6.56
C ILE A 2 -0.66 3.67 6.14
N ASP A 3 0.22 3.04 6.92
CA ASP A 3 0.65 1.67 6.71
C ASP A 3 -0.32 0.68 7.40
N GLU A 4 -0.44 -0.53 6.84
CA GLU A 4 -1.39 -1.56 7.29
C GLU A 4 -2.81 -0.98 7.47
N CYS A 5 -3.24 -0.14 6.54
CA CYS A 5 -4.48 0.62 6.66
C CYS A 5 -5.74 -0.25 6.72
N GLN A 6 -5.65 -1.53 6.32
CA GLN A 6 -6.74 -2.49 6.49
C GLN A 6 -7.08 -2.76 7.98
N LEU A 7 -6.15 -2.52 8.90
CA LEU A 7 -6.43 -2.64 10.34
C LEU A 7 -7.32 -1.50 10.83
N LEU A 8 -7.18 -0.31 10.24
CA LEU A 8 -7.96 0.87 10.60
C LEU A 8 -9.28 0.95 9.82
N PHE A 9 -9.27 0.57 8.55
CA PHE A 9 -10.38 0.71 7.60
C PHE A 9 -10.91 -0.65 7.11
N ASN A 10 -11.02 -1.62 8.02
CA ASN A 10 -11.49 -2.96 7.68
C ASN A 10 -12.97 -2.93 7.24
N SER A 11 -13.27 -3.57 6.10
CA SER A 11 -14.62 -3.65 5.57
C SER A 11 -15.64 -4.35 6.49
N ARG A 12 -15.16 -5.16 7.44
CA ARG A 12 -16.03 -5.92 8.36
C ARG A 12 -16.27 -5.23 9.69
N ASP A 13 -15.26 -4.55 10.23
CA ASP A 13 -15.26 -4.01 11.60
C ASP A 13 -15.18 -2.48 11.65
N TRP A 14 -15.50 -1.83 10.58
CA TRP A 14 -15.46 -0.37 10.50
C TRP A 14 -16.46 0.27 11.47
N GLY A 15 -15.95 0.76 12.59
CA GLY A 15 -16.75 1.38 13.64
C GLY A 15 -17.49 2.63 13.17
N ASN A 16 -18.76 2.73 13.55
CA ASN A 16 -19.66 3.78 13.06
C ASN A 16 -19.29 5.22 13.49
N ARG A 17 -18.52 5.40 14.57
CA ARG A 17 -18.21 6.73 15.11
C ARG A 17 -17.23 7.53 14.24
N ASP A 18 -16.17 6.88 13.80
CA ASP A 18 -15.07 7.58 13.10
C ASP A 18 -15.21 7.53 11.59
N ARG A 19 -16.09 6.68 11.08
CA ARG A 19 -16.29 6.46 9.64
C ARG A 19 -16.64 7.76 8.89
N GLY A 20 -17.60 8.52 9.40
CA GLY A 20 -18.04 9.77 8.79
C GLY A 20 -16.92 10.81 8.73
N ALA A 21 -16.15 10.93 9.81
CA ALA A 21 -15.01 11.85 9.88
C ALA A 21 -13.90 11.47 8.89
N TRP A 22 -13.55 10.19 8.79
CA TRP A 22 -12.55 9.69 7.83
C TRP A 22 -13.00 9.86 6.39
N LEU A 23 -14.24 9.53 6.06
CA LEU A 23 -14.78 9.72 4.72
C LEU A 23 -14.81 11.20 4.32
N SER A 24 -15.20 12.08 5.24
CA SER A 24 -15.16 13.53 5.02
C SER A 24 -13.73 14.01 4.75
N PHE A 25 -12.77 13.55 5.55
CA PHE A 25 -11.36 13.88 5.35
C PHE A 25 -10.85 13.40 3.99
N PHE A 26 -11.08 12.13 3.62
CA PHE A 26 -10.63 11.60 2.33
C PHE A 26 -11.29 12.28 1.13
N THR A 27 -12.53 12.69 1.26
CA THR A 27 -13.24 13.45 0.21
C THR A 27 -12.63 14.84 0.01
N GLN A 28 -12.14 15.46 1.06
CA GLN A 28 -11.67 16.85 1.06
C GLN A 28 -10.14 16.99 1.11
N HIS A 29 -9.39 15.89 1.21
CA HIS A 29 -7.95 15.93 1.46
C HIS A 29 -7.17 16.80 0.44
N ARG A 30 -7.58 16.81 -0.82
CA ARG A 30 -6.96 17.65 -1.86
C ARG A 30 -7.18 19.14 -1.60
N LYS A 31 -8.37 19.54 -1.19
CA LYS A 31 -8.69 20.93 -0.84
C LYS A 31 -7.90 21.39 0.39
N LEU A 32 -7.59 20.46 1.28
CA LEU A 32 -6.78 20.71 2.47
C LEU A 32 -5.27 20.65 2.20
N GLY A 33 -4.85 20.32 0.97
CA GLY A 33 -3.44 20.25 0.57
C GLY A 33 -2.73 18.97 1.00
N TYR A 34 -3.45 17.91 1.37
CA TYR A 34 -2.86 16.62 1.74
C TYR A 34 -2.79 15.66 0.56
N GLU A 35 -1.67 14.96 0.46
CA GLU A 35 -1.52 13.74 -0.32
C GLU A 35 -1.62 12.54 0.62
N VAL A 36 -2.55 11.63 0.34
CA VAL A 36 -2.80 10.46 1.19
C VAL A 36 -2.31 9.21 0.49
N ILE A 37 -1.43 8.48 1.16
CA ILE A 37 -0.89 7.19 0.70
C ILE A 37 -1.36 6.12 1.68
N LEU A 38 -2.14 5.17 1.18
CA LEU A 38 -2.61 4.01 1.93
C LEU A 38 -1.82 2.78 1.51
N ILE A 39 -1.25 2.07 2.47
CA ILE A 39 -0.52 0.83 2.23
C ILE A 39 -1.34 -0.32 2.82
N ALA A 40 -1.69 -1.29 1.97
CA ALA A 40 -2.44 -2.46 2.35
C ALA A 40 -1.94 -3.70 1.61
N GLN A 41 -2.13 -4.87 2.19
CA GLN A 41 -1.79 -6.13 1.53
C GLN A 41 -2.75 -6.42 0.37
N PHE A 42 -4.04 -6.16 0.57
CA PHE A 42 -5.09 -6.34 -0.44
C PHE A 42 -6.10 -5.20 -0.37
N ASP A 43 -6.44 -4.64 -1.51
CA ASP A 43 -7.43 -3.56 -1.61
C ASP A 43 -8.83 -3.99 -1.11
N ARG A 44 -9.19 -5.26 -1.30
CA ARG A 44 -10.49 -5.80 -0.87
C ARG A 44 -10.69 -5.82 0.64
N MET A 45 -9.63 -5.71 1.42
CA MET A 45 -9.71 -5.61 2.88
C MET A 45 -10.18 -4.24 3.34
N LEU A 46 -10.06 -3.22 2.49
CA LEU A 46 -10.52 -1.87 2.78
C LEU A 46 -12.03 -1.73 2.60
N ASP A 47 -12.63 -0.84 3.38
CA ASP A 47 -14.03 -0.48 3.23
C ASP A 47 -14.35 0.00 1.81
N ARG A 48 -15.51 -0.38 1.30
CA ARG A 48 -15.95 -0.07 -0.07
C ARG A 48 -16.01 1.43 -0.34
N GLN A 49 -16.41 2.22 0.64
CA GLN A 49 -16.51 3.66 0.47
C GLN A 49 -15.12 4.32 0.40
N ILE A 50 -14.17 3.84 1.18
CA ILE A 50 -12.76 4.26 1.06
C ILE A 50 -12.21 3.90 -0.31
N ARG A 51 -12.45 2.68 -0.79
CA ARG A 51 -11.99 2.25 -2.13
C ARG A 51 -12.54 3.12 -3.26
N SER A 52 -13.77 3.60 -3.14
CA SER A 52 -14.37 4.49 -4.14
C SER A 52 -13.68 5.86 -4.26
N LEU A 53 -12.91 6.26 -3.26
CA LEU A 53 -12.15 7.51 -3.23
C LEU A 53 -10.70 7.37 -3.71
N ILE A 54 -10.24 6.15 -3.98
CA ILE A 54 -8.88 5.89 -4.49
C ILE A 54 -8.81 6.30 -5.96
N GLU A 55 -7.79 7.07 -6.30
CA GLU A 55 -7.52 7.48 -7.68
C GLU A 55 -6.52 6.55 -8.36
N TYR A 56 -5.42 6.25 -7.70
CA TYR A 56 -4.37 5.38 -8.23
C TYR A 56 -4.02 4.28 -7.25
N GLU A 57 -3.70 3.12 -7.81
CA GLU A 57 -3.17 1.96 -7.10
C GLU A 57 -1.77 1.64 -7.64
N TRP A 58 -0.82 1.42 -6.74
CA TRP A 58 0.50 0.91 -7.08
C TRP A 58 0.60 -0.55 -6.65
N VAL A 59 0.58 -1.45 -7.62
CA VAL A 59 0.71 -2.89 -7.37
C VAL A 59 2.18 -3.27 -7.44
N HIS A 60 2.75 -3.68 -6.31
CA HIS A 60 4.14 -4.10 -6.19
C HIS A 60 4.27 -5.60 -6.35
N ARG A 61 5.13 -6.04 -7.25
CA ARG A 61 5.38 -7.47 -7.50
C ARG A 61 6.86 -7.75 -7.66
N LYS A 62 7.27 -8.95 -7.23
CA LYS A 62 8.59 -9.48 -7.53
C LYS A 62 8.60 -9.99 -8.97
N VAL A 63 9.60 -9.57 -9.76
CA VAL A 63 9.66 -9.91 -11.19
C VAL A 63 9.80 -11.43 -11.42
N SER A 64 10.47 -12.17 -10.51
CA SER A 64 10.55 -13.62 -10.57
C SER A 64 9.20 -14.35 -10.61
N ASN A 65 8.11 -13.70 -10.19
CA ASN A 65 6.76 -14.26 -10.19
C ASN A 65 6.04 -14.16 -11.55
N PHE A 66 6.66 -13.55 -12.57
CA PHE A 66 6.10 -13.41 -13.92
C PHE A 66 6.41 -14.58 -14.86
N GLY A 67 6.69 -15.77 -14.33
CA GLY A 67 7.03 -16.94 -15.13
C GLY A 67 8.48 -16.98 -15.61
N THR A 68 8.76 -17.75 -16.67
CA THR A 68 10.14 -17.98 -17.14
C THR A 68 10.88 -16.69 -17.56
N PRO A 69 10.29 -15.76 -18.34
CA PRO A 69 10.97 -14.49 -18.67
C PRO A 69 11.29 -13.65 -17.44
N GLY A 70 10.37 -13.59 -16.48
CA GLY A 70 10.58 -12.88 -15.22
C GLY A 70 11.69 -13.50 -14.37
N LYS A 71 11.80 -14.83 -14.34
CA LYS A 71 12.88 -15.56 -13.65
C LYS A 71 14.25 -15.26 -14.26
N ILE A 72 14.35 -15.21 -15.59
CA ILE A 72 15.59 -14.86 -16.29
C ILE A 72 16.01 -13.44 -15.98
N MET A 73 15.12 -12.46 -16.08
CA MET A 73 15.40 -11.08 -15.72
C MET A 73 15.79 -10.93 -14.25
N SER A 74 15.11 -11.64 -13.36
CA SER A 74 15.40 -11.64 -11.93
C SER A 74 16.76 -12.25 -11.62
N ALA A 75 17.21 -13.27 -12.38
CA ALA A 75 18.52 -13.89 -12.23
C ALA A 75 19.66 -12.89 -12.49
N PHE A 76 19.54 -12.00 -13.47
CA PHE A 76 20.50 -10.92 -13.73
C PHE A 76 20.63 -9.95 -12.56
N CYS A 77 19.56 -9.75 -11.80
CA CYS A 77 19.53 -8.89 -10.61
C CYS A 77 19.64 -9.68 -9.30
N MET A 78 20.11 -10.93 -9.34
CA MET A 78 20.23 -11.81 -8.17
C MET A 78 18.91 -12.02 -7.42
N GLY A 79 17.78 -12.08 -8.12
CA GLY A 79 16.46 -12.25 -7.55
C GLY A 79 15.90 -10.99 -6.84
N LYS A 80 16.54 -9.84 -6.99
CA LYS A 80 16.22 -8.59 -6.29
C LYS A 80 15.49 -7.57 -7.16
N LEU A 81 14.95 -7.97 -8.29
CA LEU A 81 14.21 -7.10 -9.18
C LEU A 81 12.71 -7.10 -8.84
N PHE A 82 12.17 -5.91 -8.68
CA PHE A 82 10.76 -5.67 -8.38
C PHE A 82 10.16 -4.73 -9.43
N VAL A 83 8.86 -4.81 -9.58
CA VAL A 83 8.10 -3.88 -10.43
C VAL A 83 6.93 -3.30 -9.64
N ALA A 84 6.71 -2.01 -9.78
CA ALA A 84 5.51 -1.31 -9.33
C ALA A 84 4.68 -0.92 -10.54
N VAL A 85 3.46 -1.43 -10.64
CA VAL A 85 2.53 -1.12 -11.72
C VAL A 85 1.54 -0.08 -11.23
N LYS A 86 1.49 1.08 -11.88
CA LYS A 86 0.51 2.13 -11.61
C LYS A 86 -0.77 1.85 -12.37
N VAL A 87 -1.85 1.76 -11.65
CA VAL A 87 -3.19 1.48 -12.18
C VAL A 87 -4.13 2.63 -11.82
N TRP A 88 -4.90 3.12 -12.79
CA TRP A 88 -6.00 4.03 -12.50
C TRP A 88 -7.15 3.22 -11.91
N TYR A 89 -7.37 3.40 -10.61
CA TYR A 89 -8.19 2.51 -9.82
C TYR A 89 -9.66 2.41 -10.26
N PRO A 90 -10.36 3.50 -10.66
CA PRO A 90 -11.77 3.43 -11.01
C PRO A 90 -12.09 2.46 -12.15
N LEU A 91 -11.23 2.39 -13.18
CA LEU A 91 -11.41 1.49 -14.33
C LEU A 91 -10.38 0.35 -14.39
N LYS A 92 -9.48 0.26 -13.39
CA LYS A 92 -8.38 -0.71 -13.36
C LYS A 92 -7.49 -0.69 -14.60
N GLU A 93 -7.29 0.49 -15.17
CA GLU A 93 -6.45 0.69 -16.35
C GLU A 93 -4.98 0.93 -15.95
N LYS A 94 -4.08 0.17 -16.57
CA LYS A 94 -2.64 0.36 -16.37
C LYS A 94 -2.20 1.69 -16.98
N VAL A 95 -1.60 2.55 -16.17
CA VAL A 95 -1.06 3.85 -16.57
C VAL A 95 0.44 3.77 -16.84
N GLY A 96 1.17 2.98 -16.08
CA GLY A 96 2.62 2.85 -16.22
C GLY A 96 3.19 1.77 -15.31
N SER A 97 4.49 1.60 -15.40
CA SER A 97 5.23 0.68 -14.53
C SER A 97 6.65 1.19 -14.27
N GLU A 98 7.14 0.93 -13.09
CA GLU A 98 8.50 1.25 -12.68
C GLU A 98 9.20 0.00 -12.15
N PHE A 99 10.47 -0.19 -12.57
CA PHE A 99 11.31 -1.27 -12.08
C PHE A 99 12.27 -0.75 -11.03
N PHE A 100 12.49 -1.52 -9.97
CA PHE A 100 13.46 -1.17 -8.95
C PHE A 100 14.11 -2.43 -8.38
N THR A 101 15.32 -2.24 -7.83
CA THR A 101 16.09 -3.31 -7.21
C THR A 101 16.12 -3.15 -5.70
N TYR A 102 16.26 -4.28 -5.01
CA TYR A 102 16.47 -4.29 -3.57
C TYR A 102 17.74 -3.53 -3.20
N ARG A 103 17.65 -2.65 -2.23
CA ARG A 103 18.80 -1.94 -1.65
C ARG A 103 18.86 -2.22 -0.15
N LYS A 104 19.92 -2.88 0.27
CA LYS A 104 20.16 -3.24 1.69
C LYS A 104 20.09 -2.01 2.62
N ARG A 105 20.48 -0.85 2.12
CA ARG A 105 20.40 0.43 2.85
C ARG A 105 19.00 0.73 3.37
N TYR A 106 17.96 0.44 2.59
CA TYR A 106 16.59 0.72 2.97
C TYR A 106 15.98 -0.40 3.80
N SER A 107 16.35 -1.65 3.57
CA SER A 107 15.83 -2.78 4.34
C SER A 107 16.31 -2.79 5.79
N GLY A 108 17.48 -2.19 6.07
CA GLY A 108 17.99 -2.08 7.43
C GLY A 108 17.24 -1.09 8.33
N ILE A 109 16.38 -0.25 7.74
CA ILE A 109 15.56 0.73 8.47
C ILE A 109 14.30 0.10 9.05
N TYR A 110 13.82 -0.98 8.44
CA TYR A 110 12.55 -1.63 8.77
C TYR A 110 12.79 -2.97 9.47
N ASP A 111 12.16 -3.15 10.63
CA ASP A 111 12.13 -4.42 11.35
C ASP A 111 10.81 -5.16 11.07
N THR A 112 10.89 -6.22 10.26
CA THR A 112 9.73 -7.04 9.87
C THR A 112 9.13 -7.81 11.06
N PHE A 113 9.92 -8.04 12.10
CA PHE A 113 9.50 -8.78 13.29
C PHE A 113 8.98 -7.88 14.41
N ALA A 114 9.04 -6.55 14.24
CA ALA A 114 8.46 -5.63 15.21
C ALA A 114 6.94 -5.83 15.28
N MET A 115 6.42 -6.09 16.46
CA MET A 115 4.99 -6.17 16.70
C MET A 115 4.42 -4.77 16.96
N PHE A 116 3.18 -4.55 16.56
CA PHE A 116 2.45 -3.35 16.96
C PHE A 116 2.22 -3.37 18.47
N THR A 117 2.92 -2.51 19.17
CA THR A 117 2.70 -2.29 20.60
C THR A 117 1.82 -1.06 20.81
N ASP A 118 0.97 -1.11 21.82
CA ASP A 118 0.17 0.05 22.21
C ASP A 118 1.12 1.23 22.51
N PRO A 119 0.89 2.42 21.90
CA PRO A 119 1.71 3.60 22.17
C PRO A 119 1.83 3.96 23.64
N LYS A 120 0.85 3.58 24.46
CA LYS A 120 0.90 3.74 25.92
C LYS A 120 1.90 2.82 26.62
N ALA A 121 2.26 1.69 26.00
CA ALA A 121 3.25 0.76 26.54
C ALA A 121 4.71 1.19 26.26
N VAL A 122 4.92 2.13 25.34
CA VAL A 122 6.26 2.59 24.91
C VAL A 122 6.74 3.82 25.69
N THR A 123 5.89 4.44 26.48
CA THR A 123 6.18 5.66 27.25
C THR A 123 6.77 5.40 28.66
N ASN A 124 7.17 4.20 28.91
CA ASN A 124 7.85 3.86 30.19
C ASN A 124 9.36 3.78 30.02
#